data_d1d50611a19fb9225256c6c7c81941c3
#
_entry.id   d1d50611a19fb9225256c6c7c81941c3
#
_cell.length_a   1.000
_cell.length_b   1.000
_cell.length_c   1.000
_cell.angle_alpha   90.00
_cell.angle_beta   90.00
_cell.angle_gamma   90.00
#
_symmetry.space_group_name_H-M   'P 1'
#
loop_
_entity.id
_entity.type
_entity.pdbx_description
1 polymer ?
#
loop_
_entity_poly.entity_id
_entity_poly.type
_entity_poly.pdbx_seq_one_letter_code
_entity_poly.pdbx_strand_id
1 'polypeptide(L)'
;YITEVTLKLFKYQPENNVFLGYTIDDMKKGFDALRDVMAEGYKPSIARLYDAADASLHFDWSGDQNVLIFMAEGPAAITKATAEGIDGIISKLSGVKAVDPKIIEKWFAGLNWGPEEIAEEKEEILATNNIGITTEISGCWDCIYEIYDNACKRIMEEVPDMTLMGGHSSHSYINGTNMYFVY
;
A
#
# COMPACT_ATOMS: atom_id res chain seq x y z
N TYR A 1 -8.17 -0.81 28.40
CA TYR A 1 -9.43 -0.27 27.86
C TYR A 1 -9.26 1.22 27.60
N ILE A 2 -9.66 1.68 26.40
CA ILE A 2 -9.69 3.11 26.05
C ILE A 2 -11.08 3.63 26.42
N THR A 3 -11.14 4.63 27.30
CA THR A 3 -12.40 5.21 27.79
C THR A 3 -12.70 6.58 27.17
N GLU A 4 -11.68 7.27 26.68
CA GLU A 4 -11.80 8.58 26.04
C GLU A 4 -10.66 8.81 25.06
N VAL A 5 -10.96 9.47 23.95
CA VAL A 5 -9.96 9.86 22.93
C VAL A 5 -10.22 11.29 22.49
N THR A 6 -9.16 12.10 22.45
CA THR A 6 -9.19 13.44 21.86
C THR A 6 -8.40 13.42 20.55
N LEU A 7 -9.06 13.78 19.44
CA LEU A 7 -8.46 13.80 18.11
C LEU A 7 -8.31 15.23 17.60
N LYS A 8 -7.16 15.52 16.96
CA LYS A 8 -6.98 16.74 16.18
C LYS A 8 -7.59 16.49 14.79
N LEU A 9 -8.58 17.29 14.45
CA LEU A 9 -9.22 17.26 13.13
C LEU A 9 -8.61 18.30 12.19
N PHE A 10 -8.63 17.99 10.90
CA PHE A 10 -8.25 18.89 9.83
C PHE A 10 -9.49 19.23 8.99
N LYS A 11 -9.46 20.37 8.29
CA LYS A 11 -10.53 20.74 7.36
C LYS A 11 -10.57 19.70 6.24
N TYR A 12 -11.74 19.13 6.00
CA TYR A 12 -11.97 18.22 4.89
C TYR A 12 -12.05 19.01 3.58
N GLN A 13 -11.18 18.72 2.63
CA GLN A 13 -11.03 19.43 1.36
C GLN A 13 -10.75 18.42 0.21
N PRO A 14 -11.68 17.49 -0.05
CA PRO A 14 -11.47 16.42 -1.03
C PRO A 14 -11.24 16.92 -2.46
N GLU A 15 -11.69 18.12 -2.78
CA GLU A 15 -11.45 18.79 -4.06
C GLU A 15 -9.99 19.08 -4.35
N ASN A 16 -9.14 19.04 -3.31
CA ASN A 16 -7.70 19.26 -3.41
C ASN A 16 -6.89 17.95 -3.40
N ASN A 17 -7.54 16.79 -3.29
CA ASN A 17 -6.83 15.52 -3.26
C ASN A 17 -6.09 15.27 -4.56
N VAL A 18 -4.84 14.85 -4.46
CA VAL A 18 -4.01 14.45 -5.60
C VAL A 18 -3.61 13.00 -5.41
N PHE A 19 -4.00 12.17 -6.38
CA PHE A 19 -3.69 10.75 -6.41
C PHE A 19 -2.50 10.50 -7.33
N LEU A 20 -1.57 9.67 -6.88
CA LEU A 20 -0.43 9.20 -7.64
C LEU A 20 -0.37 7.67 -7.57
N GLY A 21 -0.16 7.03 -8.70
CA GLY A 21 0.02 5.59 -8.78
C GLY A 21 1.15 5.25 -9.74
N TYR A 22 1.87 4.19 -9.40
CA TYR A 22 2.98 3.70 -10.21
C TYR A 22 3.03 2.18 -10.12
N THR A 23 3.45 1.54 -11.21
CA THR A 23 3.98 0.18 -11.14
C THR A 23 5.49 0.23 -10.99
N ILE A 24 6.06 -0.75 -10.30
CA ILE A 24 7.51 -0.87 -10.08
C ILE A 24 7.94 -2.34 -10.15
N ASP A 25 9.06 -2.58 -10.79
CA ASP A 25 9.58 -3.93 -11.08
C ASP A 25 10.24 -4.63 -9.88
N ASP A 26 10.59 -3.88 -8.84
CA ASP A 26 11.39 -4.37 -7.70
C ASP A 26 10.80 -3.86 -6.38
N MET A 27 10.46 -4.79 -5.48
CA MET A 27 9.87 -4.49 -4.18
C MET A 27 10.83 -3.72 -3.27
N LYS A 28 12.15 -4.03 -3.34
CA LYS A 28 13.16 -3.30 -2.57
C LYS A 28 13.24 -1.84 -2.98
N LYS A 29 13.20 -1.56 -4.30
CA LYS A 29 13.12 -0.18 -4.80
C LYS A 29 11.85 0.52 -4.30
N GLY A 30 10.74 -0.21 -4.17
CA GLY A 30 9.50 0.31 -3.62
C GLY A 30 9.66 0.75 -2.16
N PHE A 31 10.31 -0.05 -1.32
CA PHE A 31 10.64 0.33 0.06
C PHE A 31 11.60 1.53 0.12
N ASP A 32 12.64 1.53 -0.73
CA ASP A 32 13.57 2.67 -0.82
C ASP A 32 12.83 3.95 -1.22
N ALA A 33 11.88 3.87 -2.15
CA ALA A 33 11.03 4.99 -2.56
C ALA A 33 10.18 5.54 -1.41
N LEU A 34 9.51 4.67 -0.65
CA LEU A 34 8.76 5.07 0.54
C LEU A 34 9.66 5.76 1.58
N ARG A 35 10.83 5.19 1.86
CA ARG A 35 11.83 5.76 2.75
C ARG A 35 12.23 7.18 2.31
N ASP A 36 12.56 7.34 1.05
CA ASP A 36 13.04 8.61 0.51
C ASP A 36 11.96 9.69 0.56
N VAL A 37 10.70 9.34 0.27
CA VAL A 37 9.56 10.24 0.44
C VAL A 37 9.42 10.69 1.90
N MET A 38 9.55 9.76 2.87
CA MET A 38 9.47 10.11 4.30
C MET A 38 10.68 10.94 4.75
N ALA A 39 11.88 10.62 4.28
CA ALA A 39 13.12 11.31 4.63
C ALA A 39 13.15 12.75 4.14
N GLU A 40 12.60 13.03 2.95
CA GLU A 40 12.45 14.38 2.42
C GLU A 40 11.37 15.21 3.14
N GLY A 41 10.61 14.59 4.06
CA GLY A 41 9.63 15.25 4.89
C GLY A 41 8.24 15.37 4.27
N TYR A 42 7.99 14.76 3.12
CA TYR A 42 6.65 14.66 2.55
C TYR A 42 5.75 13.81 3.44
N LYS A 43 4.48 14.24 3.57
CA LYS A 43 3.49 13.57 4.42
C LYS A 43 2.22 13.29 3.64
N PRO A 44 2.27 12.37 2.67
CA PRO A 44 1.05 11.94 2.00
C PRO A 44 0.10 11.30 3.02
N SER A 45 -1.20 11.46 2.83
CA SER A 45 -2.22 10.80 3.67
C SER A 45 -2.36 9.32 3.34
N ILE A 46 -1.96 8.92 2.14
CA ILE A 46 -1.76 7.52 1.76
C ILE A 46 -0.36 7.37 1.18
N ALA A 47 0.35 6.36 1.65
CA ALA A 47 1.59 5.86 1.09
C ALA A 47 1.57 4.33 1.20
N ARG A 48 1.37 3.64 0.08
CA ARG A 48 1.25 2.18 0.05
C ARG A 48 2.15 1.56 -1.00
N LEU A 49 2.72 0.43 -0.66
CA LEU A 49 3.48 -0.42 -1.56
C LEU A 49 2.92 -1.83 -1.48
N TYR A 50 2.36 -2.32 -2.58
CA TYR A 50 1.88 -3.69 -2.75
C TYR A 50 2.90 -4.49 -3.52
N ASP A 51 3.17 -5.73 -3.10
CA ASP A 51 3.86 -6.66 -3.97
C ASP A 51 2.93 -7.18 -5.09
N ALA A 52 3.49 -7.87 -6.08
CA ALA A 52 2.73 -8.34 -7.22
C ALA A 52 1.61 -9.33 -6.83
N ALA A 53 1.84 -10.16 -5.82
CA ALA A 53 0.87 -11.14 -5.37
C ALA A 53 -0.36 -10.47 -4.73
N ASP A 54 -0.15 -9.56 -3.78
CA ASP A 54 -1.24 -8.81 -3.16
C ASP A 54 -1.85 -7.79 -4.14
N ALA A 55 -1.03 -7.14 -4.99
CA ALA A 55 -1.53 -6.24 -6.03
C ALA A 55 -2.52 -6.93 -6.97
N SER A 56 -2.30 -8.20 -7.31
CA SER A 56 -3.19 -8.96 -8.18
C SER A 56 -4.60 -9.17 -7.61
N LEU A 57 -4.75 -9.09 -6.29
CA LEU A 57 -6.05 -9.18 -5.62
C LEU A 57 -6.86 -7.88 -5.69
N HIS A 58 -6.19 -6.76 -5.93
CA HIS A 58 -6.79 -5.42 -5.85
C HIS A 58 -6.77 -4.66 -7.18
N PHE A 59 -5.88 -5.05 -8.11
CA PHE A 59 -5.57 -4.26 -9.30
C PHE A 59 -5.44 -5.15 -10.55
N ASP A 60 -6.52 -5.41 -11.24
CA ASP A 60 -6.55 -6.22 -12.48
C ASP A 60 -5.54 -5.73 -13.55
N TRP A 61 -5.16 -4.47 -13.49
CA TRP A 61 -4.25 -3.80 -14.42
C TRP A 61 -2.77 -3.92 -14.06
N SER A 62 -2.44 -4.39 -12.86
CA SER A 62 -1.03 -4.40 -12.38
C SER A 62 -0.19 -5.49 -13.06
N GLY A 63 -0.80 -6.57 -13.54
CA GLY A 63 -0.07 -7.72 -14.04
C GLY A 63 0.84 -8.30 -12.95
N ASP A 64 2.08 -8.64 -13.31
CA ASP A 64 3.10 -9.16 -12.39
C ASP A 64 3.96 -8.04 -11.79
N GLN A 65 3.41 -6.82 -11.64
CA GLN A 65 4.16 -5.67 -11.13
C GLN A 65 3.74 -5.33 -9.70
N ASN A 66 4.70 -4.85 -8.91
CA ASN A 66 4.39 -4.21 -7.65
C ASN A 66 3.74 -2.85 -7.90
N VAL A 67 2.96 -2.37 -6.93
CA VAL A 67 2.20 -1.12 -7.06
C VAL A 67 2.53 -0.16 -5.93
N LEU A 68 2.89 1.09 -6.29
CA LEU A 68 3.06 2.20 -5.37
C LEU A 68 1.88 3.17 -5.51
N ILE A 69 1.30 3.55 -4.38
CA ILE A 69 0.17 4.50 -4.33
C ILE A 69 0.46 5.58 -3.31
N PHE A 70 0.21 6.83 -3.72
CA PHE A 70 0.22 7.97 -2.81
C PHE A 70 -1.03 8.82 -2.99
N MET A 71 -1.46 9.46 -1.90
CA MET A 71 -2.47 10.52 -1.93
C MET A 71 -1.98 11.70 -1.10
N ALA A 72 -2.00 12.87 -1.69
CA ALA A 72 -1.80 14.13 -0.97
C ALA A 72 -3.15 14.76 -0.68
N GLU A 73 -3.41 15.14 0.58
CA GLU A 73 -4.65 15.71 1.07
C GLU A 73 -4.40 16.99 1.86
N GLY A 74 -5.34 17.95 1.78
CA GLY A 74 -5.31 19.18 2.54
C GLY A 74 -5.41 20.44 1.68
N PRO A 75 -4.82 21.58 2.10
CA PRO A 75 -4.82 22.82 1.31
C PRO A 75 -4.13 22.65 -0.05
N ALA A 76 -4.71 23.20 -1.11
CA ALA A 76 -4.25 23.01 -2.50
C ALA A 76 -2.76 23.25 -2.73
N ALA A 77 -2.17 24.27 -2.08
CA ALA A 77 -0.74 24.55 -2.21
C ALA A 77 0.16 23.45 -1.61
N ILE A 78 -0.32 22.82 -0.51
CA ILE A 78 0.41 21.73 0.17
C ILE A 78 0.27 20.45 -0.64
N THR A 79 -0.93 20.10 -1.07
CA THR A 79 -1.16 18.88 -1.86
C THR A 79 -0.40 18.89 -3.16
N LYS A 80 -0.39 20.04 -3.86
CA LYS A 80 0.39 20.22 -5.09
C LYS A 80 1.88 20.02 -4.84
N ALA A 81 2.44 20.72 -3.86
CA ALA A 81 3.88 20.63 -3.55
C ALA A 81 4.27 19.20 -3.11
N THR A 82 3.41 18.53 -2.32
CA THR A 82 3.63 17.15 -1.89
C THR A 82 3.62 16.20 -3.08
N ALA A 83 2.64 16.31 -3.96
CA ALA A 83 2.52 15.46 -5.14
C ALA A 83 3.69 15.65 -6.12
N GLU A 84 4.06 16.90 -6.42
CA GLU A 84 5.21 17.23 -7.28
C GLU A 84 6.53 16.71 -6.69
N GLY A 85 6.69 16.81 -5.37
CA GLY A 85 7.88 16.30 -4.70
C GLY A 85 7.97 14.77 -4.72
N ILE A 86 6.87 14.07 -4.46
CA ILE A 86 6.81 12.60 -4.56
C ILE A 86 7.08 12.15 -5.98
N ASP A 87 6.40 12.73 -6.98
CA ASP A 87 6.62 12.38 -8.38
C ASP A 87 8.09 12.64 -8.80
N GLY A 88 8.69 13.72 -8.31
CA GLY A 88 10.10 14.03 -8.54
C GLY A 88 11.09 13.03 -7.92
N ILE A 89 10.70 12.29 -6.89
CA ILE A 89 11.48 11.17 -6.31
C ILE A 89 11.28 9.91 -7.15
N ILE A 90 10.02 9.53 -7.34
CA ILE A 90 9.65 8.26 -7.96
C ILE A 90 10.07 8.20 -9.43
N SER A 91 9.91 9.28 -10.19
CA SER A 91 10.26 9.34 -11.63
C SER A 91 11.77 9.17 -11.92
N LYS A 92 12.64 9.27 -10.92
CA LYS A 92 14.09 9.00 -11.05
C LYS A 92 14.44 7.51 -10.95
N LEU A 93 13.52 6.69 -10.48
CA LEU A 93 13.75 5.26 -10.32
C LEU A 93 13.60 4.53 -11.65
N SER A 94 14.49 3.57 -11.90
CA SER A 94 14.36 2.68 -13.07
C SER A 94 13.27 1.64 -12.84
N GLY A 95 12.58 1.22 -13.89
CA GLY A 95 11.54 0.17 -13.80
C GLY A 95 10.20 0.68 -13.27
N VAL A 96 10.02 2.00 -13.20
CA VAL A 96 8.77 2.64 -12.76
C VAL A 96 7.96 3.11 -13.97
N LYS A 97 6.63 2.95 -13.89
CA LYS A 97 5.68 3.52 -14.86
C LYS A 97 4.53 4.16 -14.11
N ALA A 98 4.21 5.40 -14.45
CA ALA A 98 3.04 6.08 -13.91
C ALA A 98 1.74 5.42 -14.37
N VAL A 99 0.75 5.40 -13.50
CA VAL A 99 -0.60 4.90 -13.72
C VAL A 99 -1.56 6.10 -13.78
N ASP A 100 -2.64 5.99 -14.55
CA ASP A 100 -3.66 7.04 -14.60
C ASP A 100 -4.21 7.31 -13.19
N PRO A 101 -4.11 8.54 -12.66
CA PRO A 101 -4.61 8.90 -11.33
C PRO A 101 -6.09 8.54 -11.09
N LYS A 102 -6.92 8.50 -12.14
CA LYS A 102 -8.32 8.10 -12.04
C LYS A 102 -8.52 6.64 -11.60
N ILE A 103 -7.57 5.78 -11.94
CA ILE A 103 -7.58 4.38 -11.51
C ILE A 103 -7.38 4.33 -9.99
N ILE A 104 -6.45 5.13 -9.48
CA ILE A 104 -6.16 5.21 -8.04
C ILE A 104 -7.31 5.87 -7.27
N GLU A 105 -7.91 6.91 -7.84
CA GLU A 105 -9.11 7.55 -7.27
C GLU A 105 -10.28 6.56 -7.17
N LYS A 106 -10.51 5.74 -8.20
CA LYS A 106 -11.53 4.69 -8.18
C LYS A 106 -11.24 3.62 -7.11
N TRP A 107 -9.99 3.17 -7.00
CA TRP A 107 -9.57 2.26 -5.93
C TRP A 107 -9.84 2.85 -4.55
N PHE A 108 -9.48 4.12 -4.33
CA PHE A 108 -9.72 4.82 -3.07
C PHE A 108 -11.21 4.89 -2.70
N ALA A 109 -12.08 5.14 -3.68
CA ALA A 109 -13.52 5.17 -3.47
C ALA A 109 -14.10 3.82 -3.03
N GLY A 110 -13.47 2.70 -3.43
CA GLY A 110 -13.86 1.33 -3.05
C GLY A 110 -13.12 0.78 -1.82
N LEU A 111 -12.37 1.60 -1.10
CA LEU A 111 -11.52 1.12 0.00
C LEU A 111 -12.29 0.64 1.23
N ASN A 112 -13.50 1.14 1.42
CA ASN A 112 -14.35 0.79 2.56
C ASN A 112 -15.39 -0.24 2.14
N TRP A 113 -15.35 -1.38 2.79
CA TRP A 113 -16.33 -2.44 2.59
C TRP A 113 -17.63 -2.16 3.33
N GLY A 114 -18.73 -2.42 2.65
CA GLY A 114 -20.07 -2.43 3.22
C GLY A 114 -20.57 -3.85 3.50
N PRO A 115 -21.82 -3.98 3.91
CA PRO A 115 -22.43 -5.30 4.17
C PRO A 115 -22.49 -6.21 2.94
N GLU A 116 -22.55 -5.63 1.73
CA GLU A 116 -22.63 -6.38 0.47
C GLU A 116 -21.31 -7.08 0.16
N GLU A 117 -20.20 -6.34 0.20
CA GLU A 117 -18.84 -6.89 -0.03
C GLU A 117 -18.48 -7.96 1.01
N ILE A 118 -18.89 -7.76 2.28
CA ILE A 118 -18.70 -8.76 3.35
C ILE A 118 -19.50 -10.03 3.07
N ALA A 119 -20.70 -9.91 2.53
CA ALA A 119 -21.52 -11.06 2.19
C ALA A 119 -20.95 -11.85 1.00
N GLU A 120 -20.46 -11.15 -0.02
CA GLU A 120 -19.79 -11.74 -1.19
C GLU A 120 -18.53 -12.51 -0.79
N GLU A 121 -17.66 -11.91 0.05
CA GLU A 121 -16.47 -12.59 0.58
C GLU A 121 -16.83 -13.88 1.32
N LYS A 122 -17.86 -13.83 2.15
CA LYS A 122 -18.32 -15.00 2.88
C LYS A 122 -18.80 -16.13 1.94
N GLU A 123 -19.51 -15.79 0.88
CA GLU A 123 -19.96 -16.76 -0.13
C GLU A 123 -18.75 -17.34 -0.88
N GLU A 124 -17.76 -16.55 -1.20
CA GLU A 124 -16.53 -17.00 -1.85
C GLU A 124 -15.74 -17.96 -0.97
N ILE A 125 -15.54 -17.64 0.32
CA ILE A 125 -14.89 -18.53 1.30
C ILE A 125 -15.60 -19.87 1.36
N LEU A 126 -16.94 -19.88 1.41
CA LEU A 126 -17.73 -21.11 1.47
C LEU A 126 -17.66 -21.93 0.18
N ALA A 127 -17.54 -21.26 -0.97
CA ALA A 127 -17.48 -21.91 -2.27
C ALA A 127 -16.10 -22.51 -2.57
N THR A 128 -15.03 -21.81 -2.18
CA THR A 128 -13.64 -22.19 -2.49
C THR A 128 -12.97 -23.00 -1.39
N ASN A 129 -13.49 -22.93 -0.17
CA ASN A 129 -12.86 -23.44 1.06
C ASN A 129 -11.47 -22.84 1.32
N ASN A 130 -11.20 -21.66 0.79
CA ASN A 130 -9.99 -20.89 1.06
C ASN A 130 -10.30 -19.79 2.08
N ILE A 131 -9.38 -19.56 2.99
CA ILE A 131 -9.46 -18.48 3.97
C ILE A 131 -8.22 -17.61 3.80
N GLY A 132 -8.43 -16.31 3.59
CA GLY A 132 -7.36 -15.34 3.67
C GLY A 132 -7.05 -14.99 5.13
N ILE A 133 -5.79 -15.04 5.50
CA ILE A 133 -5.31 -14.63 6.82
C ILE A 133 -4.28 -13.52 6.64
N THR A 134 -4.20 -12.64 7.62
CA THR A 134 -3.26 -11.53 7.59
C THR A 134 -2.45 -11.45 8.86
N THR A 135 -1.18 -11.06 8.72
CA THR A 135 -0.29 -10.79 9.86
C THR A 135 0.47 -9.51 9.61
N GLU A 136 0.45 -8.60 10.56
CA GLU A 136 1.15 -7.34 10.46
C GLU A 136 2.36 -7.30 11.38
N ILE A 137 3.48 -6.83 10.82
CA ILE A 137 4.72 -6.53 11.54
C ILE A 137 5.17 -5.10 11.21
N SER A 138 6.15 -4.60 11.93
CA SER A 138 6.86 -3.38 11.56
C SER A 138 8.37 -3.57 11.71
N GLY A 139 9.13 -2.87 10.88
CA GLY A 139 10.59 -2.90 10.89
C GLY A 139 11.19 -1.57 10.45
N CYS A 140 12.46 -1.38 10.78
CA CYS A 140 13.23 -0.25 10.27
C CYS A 140 13.53 -0.44 8.77
N TRP A 141 13.85 0.64 8.09
CA TRP A 141 14.13 0.63 6.65
C TRP A 141 15.26 -0.31 6.24
N ASP A 142 16.24 -0.53 7.16
CA ASP A 142 17.39 -1.38 6.89
C ASP A 142 17.07 -2.88 6.86
N CYS A 143 15.97 -3.29 7.46
CA CYS A 143 15.65 -4.72 7.61
C CYS A 143 14.30 -5.14 7.02
N ILE A 144 13.37 -4.20 6.77
CA ILE A 144 11.98 -4.55 6.39
C ILE A 144 11.92 -5.37 5.10
N TYR A 145 12.75 -5.04 4.10
CA TYR A 145 12.77 -5.79 2.85
C TYR A 145 13.27 -7.23 3.06
N GLU A 146 14.34 -7.43 3.85
CA GLU A 146 14.87 -8.76 4.13
C GLU A 146 13.88 -9.60 4.93
N ILE A 147 13.16 -8.99 5.88
CA ILE A 147 12.10 -9.67 6.63
C ILE A 147 10.98 -10.10 5.68
N TYR A 148 10.52 -9.21 4.82
CA TYR A 148 9.49 -9.50 3.83
C TYR A 148 9.91 -10.64 2.90
N ASP A 149 11.06 -10.52 2.23
CA ASP A 149 11.55 -11.48 1.24
C ASP A 149 11.74 -12.88 1.85
N ASN A 150 12.38 -12.95 3.03
CA ASN A 150 12.58 -14.21 3.73
C ASN A 150 11.26 -14.82 4.24
N ALA A 151 10.32 -14.01 4.75
CA ALA A 151 9.05 -14.51 5.23
C ALA A 151 8.24 -15.11 4.08
N CYS A 152 8.12 -14.40 2.95
CA CYS A 152 7.39 -14.90 1.78
C CYS A 152 8.00 -16.21 1.25
N LYS A 153 9.30 -16.27 1.09
CA LYS A 153 9.99 -17.49 0.61
C LYS A 153 9.77 -18.66 1.55
N ARG A 154 10.03 -18.48 2.84
CA ARG A 154 9.97 -19.59 3.82
C ARG A 154 8.54 -20.08 4.04
N ILE A 155 7.56 -19.20 4.08
CA ILE A 155 6.17 -19.62 4.28
C ILE A 155 5.69 -20.41 3.07
N MET A 156 5.98 -19.97 1.85
CA MET A 156 5.64 -20.72 0.63
C MET A 156 6.34 -22.08 0.55
N GLU A 157 7.56 -22.20 1.08
CA GLU A 157 8.33 -23.46 1.06
C GLU A 157 7.93 -24.42 2.20
N GLU A 158 7.63 -23.89 3.39
CA GLU A 158 7.49 -24.67 4.62
C GLU A 158 6.02 -24.98 4.97
N VAL A 159 5.06 -24.21 4.44
CA VAL A 159 3.63 -24.41 4.72
C VAL A 159 2.95 -25.15 3.57
N PRO A 160 2.55 -26.41 3.77
CA PRO A 160 1.78 -27.15 2.78
C PRO A 160 0.45 -26.44 2.48
N ASP A 161 0.01 -26.56 1.23
CA ASP A 161 -1.28 -26.03 0.75
C ASP A 161 -1.41 -24.48 0.74
N MET A 162 -0.29 -23.77 0.93
CA MET A 162 -0.26 -22.33 0.73
C MET A 162 -0.49 -21.99 -0.74
N THR A 163 -1.52 -21.22 -1.04
CA THR A 163 -1.89 -20.87 -2.42
C THR A 163 -1.39 -19.48 -2.83
N LEU A 164 -1.24 -18.60 -1.84
CA LEU A 164 -0.76 -17.24 -2.06
C LEU A 164 0.03 -16.78 -0.84
N MET A 165 1.08 -16.02 -1.05
CA MET A 165 1.80 -15.27 -0.02
C MET A 165 2.31 -13.98 -0.63
N GLY A 166 1.86 -12.89 -0.10
CA GLY A 166 2.25 -11.56 -0.52
C GLY A 166 1.99 -10.54 0.57
N GLY A 167 1.94 -9.27 0.20
CA GLY A 167 1.55 -8.24 1.16
C GLY A 167 1.87 -6.82 0.73
N HIS A 168 1.52 -5.91 1.63
CA HIS A 168 1.71 -4.48 1.40
C HIS A 168 2.20 -3.73 2.63
N SER A 169 2.91 -2.64 2.38
CA SER A 169 3.19 -1.60 3.36
C SER A 169 2.15 -0.48 3.22
N SER A 170 1.61 0.00 4.33
CA SER A 170 0.59 1.07 4.36
C SER A 170 0.81 2.12 5.45
N HIS A 171 1.79 1.92 6.32
CA HIS A 171 2.10 2.82 7.42
C HIS A 171 3.60 3.14 7.43
N SER A 172 3.97 4.21 6.73
CA SER A 172 5.37 4.63 6.58
C SER A 172 5.72 5.78 7.52
N TYR A 173 6.87 5.67 8.16
CA TYR A 173 7.41 6.64 9.11
C TYR A 173 8.85 7.00 8.74
N ILE A 174 9.44 7.96 9.46
CA ILE A 174 10.83 8.39 9.23
C ILE A 174 11.84 7.26 9.48
N ASN A 175 11.54 6.35 10.42
CA ASN A 175 12.45 5.29 10.87
C ASN A 175 12.11 3.89 10.35
N GLY A 176 11.01 3.71 9.66
CA GLY A 176 10.60 2.40 9.14
C GLY A 176 9.17 2.38 8.65
N THR A 177 8.69 1.19 8.36
CA THR A 177 7.33 0.95 7.88
C THR A 177 6.76 -0.35 8.42
N ASN A 178 5.46 -0.55 8.23
CA ASN A 178 4.84 -1.86 8.45
C ASN A 178 5.00 -2.75 7.22
N MET A 179 4.76 -4.03 7.44
CA MET A 179 4.46 -5.00 6.39
C MET A 179 3.25 -5.81 6.81
N TYR A 180 2.20 -5.75 6.03
CA TYR A 180 0.95 -6.46 6.19
C TYR A 180 0.98 -7.64 5.23
N PHE A 181 1.26 -8.82 5.75
CA PHE A 181 1.27 -10.06 4.98
C PHE A 181 -0.15 -10.54 4.74
N VAL A 182 -0.40 -11.04 3.53
CA VAL A 182 -1.67 -11.65 3.10
C VAL A 182 -1.36 -13.07 2.60
N TYR A 183 -2.04 -14.05 3.14
CA TYR A 183 -1.82 -15.47 2.82
C TYR A 183 -3.03 -16.32 3.11
#